data_83c6a2a8de245cf02ed655f1201d7f35
#
_entry.id   83c6a2a8de245cf02ed655f1201d7f35
#
_cell.length_a   1.000
_cell.length_b   1.000
_cell.length_c   1.000
_cell.angle_alpha   90.00
_cell.angle_beta   90.00
_cell.angle_gamma   90.00
#
_symmetry.space_group_name_H-M   'P 1'
#
loop_
_entity.id
_entity.type
_entity.pdbx_description
1 polymer ?
#
loop_
_entity_poly.entity_id
_entity_poly.type
_entity_poly.pdbx_seq_one_letter_code
_entity_poly.pdbx_strand_id
1 'polypeptide(L)'
;MLDFKEPNIKIADISEDKKYGRFVVEPLERGYGTTLGNSLRRIMLSSLPGTAVSHIRIDGVGHEFSAIPGVKEDVTEIIMNIKSLAIKNNSETDEVKTAYIEASGEGVVRASDIQVDSDIEIMNPDQVIATLNGGKDCRLAMELTITKGRGYISADKGKSDDMPIGVLAVDAIYTPVDRVNMTVENTRVGQVTDYDKLTLDVYTNGTLDPDEAVSLAAKVLSEHLSLFIDLSENAKTAEVMIE
;
A
#
# COMPACT_ATOMS: atom_id res chain seq x y z
N MET A 1 36.34 19.46 2.36
CA MET A 1 35.68 18.36 3.02
C MET A 1 34.28 18.86 3.34
N LEU A 2 33.27 18.12 2.95
CA LEU A 2 31.88 18.47 3.30
C LEU A 2 31.58 17.76 4.63
N ASP A 3 31.69 18.50 5.72
CA ASP A 3 31.57 17.94 7.08
C ASP A 3 30.11 17.99 7.52
N PHE A 4 29.28 17.05 7.06
CA PHE A 4 27.91 16.89 7.53
C PHE A 4 27.87 16.04 8.80
N LYS A 5 27.15 16.50 9.82
CA LYS A 5 26.89 15.69 11.01
C LYS A 5 26.02 14.49 10.67
N GLU A 6 26.37 13.33 11.21
CA GLU A 6 25.60 12.12 11.05
C GLU A 6 24.24 12.23 11.78
N PRO A 7 23.10 12.11 11.07
CA PRO A 7 21.78 12.16 11.70
C PRO A 7 21.50 10.86 12.46
N ASN A 8 20.75 10.98 13.56
CA ASN A 8 20.22 9.84 14.29
C ASN A 8 18.74 9.63 13.95
N ILE A 9 18.37 8.39 13.63
CA ILE A 9 17.00 8.00 13.38
C ILE A 9 16.47 7.30 14.63
N LYS A 10 15.33 7.79 15.14
CA LYS A 10 14.64 7.20 16.30
C LYS A 10 13.24 6.80 15.90
N ILE A 11 12.86 5.59 16.27
CA ILE A 11 11.47 5.16 16.27
C ILE A 11 10.85 5.75 17.55
N ALA A 12 10.03 6.78 17.40
CA ALA A 12 9.41 7.47 18.52
C ALA A 12 8.15 6.76 19.01
N ASP A 13 7.41 6.14 18.08
CA ASP A 13 6.18 5.40 18.39
C ASP A 13 5.88 4.39 17.29
N ILE A 14 5.31 3.23 17.65
CA ILE A 14 4.70 2.25 16.75
C ILE A 14 3.45 1.72 17.44
N SER A 15 2.31 1.74 16.74
CA SER A 15 1.05 1.20 17.25
C SER A 15 1.11 -0.32 17.44
N GLU A 16 0.31 -0.85 18.36
CA GLU A 16 0.25 -2.31 18.63
C GLU A 16 -0.18 -3.12 17.41
N ASP A 17 -1.06 -2.54 16.56
CA ASP A 17 -1.54 -3.15 15.32
C ASP A 17 -0.57 -2.98 14.14
N LYS A 18 0.57 -2.31 14.37
CA LYS A 18 1.62 -2.04 13.38
C LYS A 18 1.13 -1.30 12.12
N LYS A 19 0.04 -0.55 12.24
CA LYS A 19 -0.50 0.26 11.14
C LYS A 19 -0.08 1.73 11.19
N TYR A 20 0.56 2.15 12.27
CA TYR A 20 1.09 3.50 12.45
C TYR A 20 2.49 3.46 13.02
N GLY A 21 3.37 4.33 12.50
CA GLY A 21 4.70 4.55 13.04
C GLY A 21 5.12 6.01 12.96
N ARG A 22 5.81 6.49 14.01
CA ARG A 22 6.44 7.82 14.07
C ARG A 22 7.93 7.69 14.12
N PHE A 23 8.59 8.33 13.16
CA PHE A 23 10.04 8.33 13.00
C PHE A 23 10.56 9.75 13.11
N VAL A 24 11.63 9.93 13.90
CA VAL A 24 12.27 11.23 14.10
C VAL A 24 13.72 11.13 13.65
N VAL A 25 14.12 12.05 12.77
CA VAL A 25 15.47 12.15 12.23
C VAL A 25 16.06 13.49 12.60
N GLU A 26 17.12 13.50 13.38
CA GLU A 26 17.83 14.70 13.84
C GLU A 26 19.29 14.39 14.27
N PRO A 27 20.22 15.34 14.16
CA PRO A 27 20.10 16.62 13.46
C PRO A 27 20.30 16.47 11.96
N LEU A 28 19.58 17.24 11.16
CA LEU A 28 19.81 17.36 9.73
C LEU A 28 20.27 18.76 9.40
N GLU A 29 21.15 18.93 8.41
CA GLU A 29 21.49 20.24 7.89
C GLU A 29 20.25 20.97 7.39
N ARG A 30 20.28 22.31 7.48
CA ARG A 30 19.15 23.16 7.11
C ARG A 30 18.67 22.88 5.68
N GLY A 31 17.37 22.59 5.54
CA GLY A 31 16.70 22.26 4.27
C GLY A 31 16.66 20.77 3.95
N TYR A 32 17.54 19.95 4.56
CA TYR A 32 17.55 18.51 4.32
C TYR A 32 16.31 17.82 4.89
N GLY A 33 15.75 18.31 6.00
CA GLY A 33 14.49 17.79 6.54
C GLY A 33 13.36 17.84 5.52
N THR A 34 13.20 18.96 4.83
CA THR A 34 12.19 19.12 3.76
C THR A 34 12.51 18.26 2.54
N THR A 35 13.75 18.19 2.12
CA THR A 35 14.19 17.43 0.93
C THR A 35 13.97 15.93 1.14
N LEU A 36 14.48 15.37 2.23
CA LEU A 36 14.35 13.95 2.55
C LEU A 36 12.90 13.58 2.84
N GLY A 37 12.20 14.38 3.65
CA GLY A 37 10.82 14.14 4.02
C GLY A 37 9.89 14.08 2.81
N ASN A 38 10.00 15.04 1.88
CA ASN A 38 9.21 15.04 0.65
C ASN A 38 9.56 13.86 -0.27
N SER A 39 10.84 13.54 -0.41
CA SER A 39 11.30 12.45 -1.26
C SER A 39 10.77 11.10 -0.75
N LEU A 40 10.96 10.81 0.54
CA LEU A 40 10.47 9.59 1.18
C LEU A 40 8.95 9.50 1.13
N ARG A 41 8.24 10.59 1.46
CA ARG A 41 6.79 10.64 1.41
C ARG A 41 6.26 10.30 0.01
N ARG A 42 6.83 10.86 -1.03
CA ARG A 42 6.41 10.60 -2.42
C ARG A 42 6.64 9.15 -2.82
N ILE A 43 7.79 8.57 -2.46
CA ILE A 43 8.11 7.18 -2.76
C ILE A 43 7.19 6.23 -2.01
N MET A 44 6.96 6.45 -0.71
CA MET A 44 6.05 5.63 0.09
C MET A 44 4.63 5.61 -0.48
N LEU A 45 4.12 6.74 -0.97
CA LEU A 45 2.75 6.86 -1.48
C LEU A 45 2.56 6.38 -2.93
N SER A 46 3.63 6.16 -3.71
CA SER A 46 3.50 5.88 -5.15
C SER A 46 4.32 4.72 -5.69
N SER A 47 5.40 4.33 -5.00
CA SER A 47 6.41 3.47 -5.62
C SER A 47 6.62 2.14 -4.91
N LEU A 48 6.09 1.98 -3.70
CA LEU A 48 6.17 0.72 -2.98
C LEU A 48 5.29 -0.35 -3.64
N PRO A 49 5.78 -1.59 -3.73
CA PRO A 49 5.01 -2.69 -4.27
C PRO A 49 3.90 -3.11 -3.29
N GLY A 50 2.83 -3.63 -3.82
CA GLY A 50 1.75 -4.20 -3.04
C GLY A 50 0.88 -5.15 -3.87
N THR A 51 -0.22 -5.58 -3.28
CA THR A 51 -1.13 -6.56 -3.87
C THR A 51 -2.56 -6.04 -3.80
N ALA A 52 -3.31 -6.19 -4.87
CA ALA A 52 -4.71 -5.76 -4.93
C ALA A 52 -5.54 -6.69 -5.83
N VAL A 53 -6.84 -6.60 -5.71
CA VAL A 53 -7.77 -7.22 -6.66
C VAL A 53 -7.83 -6.34 -7.91
N SER A 54 -7.51 -6.90 -9.06
CA SER A 54 -7.54 -6.21 -10.35
C SER A 54 -8.82 -6.46 -11.14
N HIS A 55 -9.41 -7.66 -10.98
CA HIS A 55 -10.63 -8.07 -11.67
C HIS A 55 -11.50 -8.91 -10.75
N ILE A 56 -12.80 -8.84 -10.99
CA ILE A 56 -13.77 -9.74 -10.35
C ILE A 56 -14.70 -10.34 -11.40
N ARG A 57 -15.22 -11.50 -11.08
CA ARG A 57 -16.29 -12.13 -11.84
C ARG A 57 -17.35 -12.61 -10.85
N ILE A 58 -18.60 -12.21 -11.07
CA ILE A 58 -19.73 -12.58 -10.22
C ILE A 58 -20.70 -13.41 -11.07
N ASP A 59 -21.13 -14.55 -10.56
CA ASP A 59 -22.08 -15.40 -11.26
C ASP A 59 -23.39 -14.65 -11.53
N GLY A 60 -23.83 -14.69 -12.81
CA GLY A 60 -25.07 -14.03 -13.25
C GLY A 60 -24.97 -12.52 -13.48
N VAL A 61 -23.78 -11.92 -13.34
CA VAL A 61 -23.54 -10.48 -13.54
C VAL A 61 -22.76 -10.27 -14.83
N GLY A 62 -23.27 -9.40 -15.71
CA GLY A 62 -22.62 -9.06 -16.97
C GLY A 62 -21.94 -7.69 -17.00
N HIS A 63 -22.30 -6.77 -16.07
CA HIS A 63 -21.76 -5.42 -16.00
C HIS A 63 -21.89 -4.82 -14.59
N GLU A 64 -21.09 -3.79 -14.30
CA GLU A 64 -20.98 -3.15 -12.99
C GLU A 64 -22.24 -2.46 -12.46
N PHE A 65 -23.18 -2.10 -13.34
CA PHE A 65 -24.46 -1.46 -12.97
C PHE A 65 -25.59 -2.47 -12.74
N SER A 66 -25.27 -3.68 -12.37
CA SER A 66 -26.23 -4.74 -12.07
C SER A 66 -26.54 -4.80 -10.58
N ALA A 67 -27.74 -5.34 -10.27
CA ALA A 67 -28.09 -5.78 -8.92
C ALA A 67 -28.11 -7.30 -8.88
N ILE A 68 -27.69 -7.87 -7.74
CA ILE A 68 -27.70 -9.33 -7.52
C ILE A 68 -28.96 -9.69 -6.73
N PRO A 69 -29.83 -10.59 -7.22
CA PRO A 69 -31.02 -10.97 -6.50
C PRO A 69 -30.71 -11.51 -5.10
N GLY A 70 -31.33 -10.90 -4.08
CA GLY A 70 -31.15 -11.30 -2.68
C GLY A 70 -29.88 -10.79 -2.03
N VAL A 71 -29.12 -9.92 -2.68
CA VAL A 71 -28.00 -9.17 -2.09
C VAL A 71 -28.42 -7.71 -1.93
N LYS A 72 -28.08 -7.12 -0.80
CA LYS A 72 -28.47 -5.75 -0.43
C LYS A 72 -27.69 -4.72 -1.24
N GLU A 73 -26.38 -4.93 -1.36
CA GLU A 73 -25.44 -4.05 -2.06
C GLU A 73 -25.56 -4.30 -3.58
N ASP A 74 -25.46 -3.25 -4.37
CA ASP A 74 -25.27 -3.38 -5.82
C ASP A 74 -23.83 -3.78 -6.16
N VAL A 75 -23.59 -4.15 -7.43
CA VAL A 75 -22.27 -4.58 -7.87
C VAL A 75 -21.23 -3.47 -7.70
N THR A 76 -21.60 -2.21 -7.87
CA THR A 76 -20.70 -1.07 -7.68
C THR A 76 -20.27 -0.94 -6.23
N GLU A 77 -21.20 -1.10 -5.27
CA GLU A 77 -20.89 -1.10 -3.83
C GLU A 77 -19.99 -2.28 -3.45
N ILE A 78 -20.26 -3.48 -4.01
CA ILE A 78 -19.40 -4.66 -3.81
C ILE A 78 -17.97 -4.39 -4.33
N ILE A 79 -17.83 -3.78 -5.51
CA ILE A 79 -16.53 -3.39 -6.07
C ILE A 79 -15.81 -2.41 -5.11
N MET A 80 -16.52 -1.43 -4.56
CA MET A 80 -15.93 -0.48 -3.58
C MET A 80 -15.48 -1.19 -2.30
N ASN A 81 -16.25 -2.17 -1.81
CA ASN A 81 -15.88 -2.96 -0.65
C ASN A 81 -14.63 -3.82 -0.93
N ILE A 82 -14.51 -4.40 -2.12
CA ILE A 82 -13.35 -5.18 -2.54
C ILE A 82 -12.10 -4.31 -2.69
N LYS A 83 -12.22 -3.08 -3.21
CA LYS A 83 -11.09 -2.12 -3.30
C LYS A 83 -10.45 -1.82 -1.94
N SER A 84 -11.20 -1.93 -0.86
CA SER A 84 -10.70 -1.68 0.50
C SER A 84 -10.05 -2.90 1.17
N LEU A 85 -9.92 -4.03 0.47
CA LEU A 85 -9.21 -5.20 0.96
C LEU A 85 -7.72 -4.92 1.08
N ALA A 86 -7.16 -5.19 2.25
CA ALA A 86 -5.73 -5.16 2.52
C ALA A 86 -5.17 -6.57 2.34
N ILE A 87 -4.54 -6.83 1.20
CA ILE A 87 -4.07 -8.16 0.79
C ILE A 87 -2.55 -8.20 0.83
N LYS A 88 -2.00 -9.12 1.63
CA LYS A 88 -0.58 -9.43 1.67
C LYS A 88 -0.33 -10.70 0.85
N ASN A 89 0.63 -10.63 -0.08
CA ASN A 89 1.06 -11.76 -0.88
C ASN A 89 2.51 -12.11 -0.51
N ASN A 90 2.68 -13.26 0.11
CA ASN A 90 3.97 -13.77 0.58
C ASN A 90 4.70 -14.62 -0.49
N SER A 91 4.11 -14.80 -1.68
CA SER A 91 4.75 -15.51 -2.79
C SER A 91 5.93 -14.73 -3.35
N GLU A 92 7.00 -15.39 -3.71
CA GLU A 92 8.15 -14.78 -4.40
C GLU A 92 7.89 -14.54 -5.90
N THR A 93 6.87 -15.19 -6.47
CA THR A 93 6.51 -15.06 -7.89
C THR A 93 5.53 -13.92 -8.13
N ASP A 94 5.57 -13.36 -9.35
CA ASP A 94 4.60 -12.35 -9.81
C ASP A 94 3.37 -12.98 -10.48
N GLU A 95 3.11 -14.27 -10.21
CA GLU A 95 1.97 -14.97 -10.77
C GLU A 95 0.65 -14.39 -10.26
N VAL A 96 -0.31 -14.34 -11.18
CA VAL A 96 -1.68 -13.96 -10.87
C VAL A 96 -2.30 -15.03 -9.99
N LYS A 97 -2.89 -14.63 -8.86
CA LYS A 97 -3.58 -15.51 -7.93
C LYS A 97 -5.09 -15.33 -8.07
N THR A 98 -5.82 -16.38 -7.81
CA THR A 98 -7.28 -16.36 -7.82
C THR A 98 -7.80 -16.69 -6.43
N ALA A 99 -8.82 -15.96 -5.98
CA ALA A 99 -9.54 -16.22 -4.75
C ALA A 99 -11.03 -16.32 -5.03
N TYR A 100 -11.75 -16.99 -4.14
CA TYR A 100 -13.16 -17.28 -4.35
C TYR A 100 -13.99 -16.89 -3.12
N ILE A 101 -15.21 -16.41 -3.37
CA ILE A 101 -16.26 -16.25 -2.37
C ILE A 101 -17.43 -17.13 -2.79
N GLU A 102 -17.86 -18.00 -1.89
CA GLU A 102 -19.11 -18.75 -2.04
C GLU A 102 -19.93 -18.60 -0.74
N ALA A 103 -21.03 -17.87 -0.83
CA ALA A 103 -21.95 -17.69 0.28
C ALA A 103 -23.38 -18.02 -0.13
N SER A 104 -24.15 -18.64 0.77
CA SER A 104 -25.55 -19.01 0.54
C SER A 104 -26.38 -18.81 1.81
N GLY A 105 -27.67 -18.47 1.62
CA GLY A 105 -28.58 -18.16 2.71
C GLY A 105 -28.46 -16.71 3.19
N GLU A 106 -29.10 -16.36 4.30
CA GLU A 106 -29.06 -15.00 4.88
C GLU A 106 -27.81 -14.80 5.74
N GLY A 107 -27.12 -13.69 5.56
CA GLY A 107 -25.94 -13.37 6.35
C GLY A 107 -25.10 -12.26 5.76
N VAL A 108 -24.09 -11.85 6.53
CA VAL A 108 -23.08 -10.87 6.09
C VAL A 108 -21.86 -11.63 5.61
N VAL A 109 -21.48 -11.38 4.36
CA VAL A 109 -20.24 -11.90 3.75
C VAL A 109 -19.11 -10.94 4.05
N ARG A 110 -18.06 -11.45 4.67
CA ARG A 110 -16.88 -10.69 5.08
C ARG A 110 -15.63 -11.10 4.32
N ALA A 111 -14.59 -10.34 4.47
CA ALA A 111 -13.28 -10.67 3.88
C ALA A 111 -12.72 -12.01 4.44
N SER A 112 -13.07 -12.39 5.67
CA SER A 112 -12.74 -13.70 6.25
C SER A 112 -13.34 -14.89 5.50
N ASP A 113 -14.41 -14.68 4.71
CA ASP A 113 -15.09 -15.74 3.95
C ASP A 113 -14.43 -15.96 2.58
N ILE A 114 -13.44 -15.16 2.22
CA ILE A 114 -12.69 -15.31 0.98
C ILE A 114 -11.76 -16.52 1.08
N GLN A 115 -11.92 -17.45 0.17
CA GLN A 115 -11.03 -18.61 0.04
C GLN A 115 -9.80 -18.19 -0.76
N VAL A 116 -8.64 -18.19 -0.12
CA VAL A 116 -7.36 -17.79 -0.67
C VAL A 116 -6.33 -18.91 -0.61
N ASP A 117 -5.30 -18.84 -1.46
CA ASP A 117 -4.13 -19.70 -1.36
C ASP A 117 -3.35 -19.42 -0.08
N SER A 118 -2.52 -20.38 0.35
CA SER A 118 -1.66 -20.27 1.55
C SER A 118 -0.71 -19.08 1.54
N ASP A 119 -0.38 -18.56 0.36
CA ASP A 119 0.55 -17.44 0.18
C ASP A 119 -0.16 -16.08 0.33
N ILE A 120 -1.49 -16.06 0.36
CA ILE A 120 -2.30 -14.86 0.44
C ILE A 120 -2.87 -14.72 1.85
N GLU A 121 -2.72 -13.54 2.43
CA GLU A 121 -3.26 -13.18 3.73
C GLU A 121 -4.10 -11.89 3.62
N ILE A 122 -5.28 -11.87 4.24
CA ILE A 122 -6.13 -10.70 4.28
C ILE A 122 -6.00 -10.05 5.65
N MET A 123 -5.46 -8.83 5.69
CA MET A 123 -5.13 -8.10 6.91
C MET A 123 -6.33 -7.40 7.56
N ASN A 124 -7.46 -7.34 6.88
CA ASN A 124 -8.72 -6.77 7.37
C ASN A 124 -9.90 -7.75 7.23
N PRO A 125 -9.89 -8.90 7.93
CA PRO A 125 -10.87 -9.99 7.79
C PRO A 125 -12.32 -9.56 8.10
N ASP A 126 -12.51 -8.53 8.91
CA ASP A 126 -13.83 -8.01 9.31
C ASP A 126 -14.49 -7.12 8.25
N GLN A 127 -13.79 -6.77 7.17
CA GLN A 127 -14.31 -5.95 6.08
C GLN A 127 -15.55 -6.61 5.49
N VAL A 128 -16.68 -5.89 5.49
CA VAL A 128 -17.92 -6.36 4.87
C VAL A 128 -17.81 -6.24 3.36
N ILE A 129 -18.12 -7.32 2.65
CA ILE A 129 -18.15 -7.38 1.17
C ILE A 129 -19.57 -7.22 0.66
N ALA A 130 -20.49 -8.02 1.20
CA ALA A 130 -21.89 -8.01 0.79
C ALA A 130 -22.81 -8.51 1.92
N THR A 131 -24.09 -8.23 1.84
CA THR A 131 -25.11 -8.72 2.77
C THR A 131 -26.21 -9.47 2.00
N LEU A 132 -26.38 -10.74 2.32
CA LEU A 132 -27.40 -11.60 1.71
C LEU A 132 -28.68 -11.50 2.55
N ASN A 133 -29.79 -11.12 1.93
CA ASN A 133 -31.11 -10.94 2.58
C ASN A 133 -32.26 -11.58 1.78
N GLY A 134 -31.96 -12.41 0.78
CA GLY A 134 -32.92 -13.02 -0.14
C GLY A 134 -33.48 -14.39 0.31
N GLY A 135 -33.32 -14.75 1.60
CA GLY A 135 -33.77 -16.05 2.10
C GLY A 135 -32.82 -17.20 1.79
N LYS A 136 -33.31 -18.43 1.92
CA LYS A 136 -32.49 -19.65 1.80
C LYS A 136 -31.90 -19.91 0.41
N ASP A 137 -32.51 -19.36 -0.63
CA ASP A 137 -32.11 -19.57 -2.02
C ASP A 137 -31.14 -18.49 -2.54
N CYS A 138 -30.81 -17.50 -1.69
CA CYS A 138 -29.84 -16.49 -2.04
C CYS A 138 -28.42 -17.07 -2.08
N ARG A 139 -27.70 -16.80 -3.17
CA ARG A 139 -26.32 -17.24 -3.36
C ARG A 139 -25.49 -16.12 -3.95
N LEU A 140 -24.31 -15.94 -3.42
CA LEU A 140 -23.25 -15.11 -4.00
C LEU A 140 -22.04 -15.99 -4.30
N ALA A 141 -21.69 -16.10 -5.58
CA ALA A 141 -20.48 -16.77 -6.02
C ALA A 141 -19.64 -15.76 -6.80
N MET A 142 -18.40 -15.55 -6.38
CA MET A 142 -17.50 -14.55 -6.94
C MET A 142 -16.07 -15.08 -7.02
N GLU A 143 -15.43 -14.78 -8.12
CA GLU A 143 -14.00 -15.00 -8.37
C GLU A 143 -13.27 -13.67 -8.33
N LEU A 144 -12.15 -13.61 -7.61
CA LEU A 144 -11.30 -12.45 -7.44
C LEU A 144 -9.93 -12.70 -8.05
N THR A 145 -9.50 -11.88 -8.98
CA THR A 145 -8.16 -11.94 -9.55
C THR A 145 -7.23 -11.01 -8.79
N ILE A 146 -6.25 -11.58 -8.13
CA ILE A 146 -5.29 -10.88 -7.27
C ILE A 146 -3.97 -10.75 -8.01
N THR A 147 -3.46 -9.53 -8.10
CA THR A 147 -2.21 -9.20 -8.81
C THR A 147 -1.27 -8.38 -7.94
N LYS A 148 0.02 -8.49 -8.19
CA LYS A 148 1.04 -7.60 -7.65
C LYS A 148 1.19 -6.38 -8.55
N GLY A 149 1.50 -5.23 -7.96
CA GLY A 149 1.71 -3.99 -8.71
C GLY A 149 2.27 -2.88 -7.86
N ARG A 150 2.22 -1.65 -8.39
CA ARG A 150 2.68 -0.43 -7.70
C ARG A 150 1.71 0.71 -7.96
N GLY A 151 1.51 1.54 -6.94
CA GLY A 151 0.69 2.73 -7.03
C GLY A 151 -0.78 2.41 -7.30
N TYR A 152 -1.38 3.07 -8.27
CA TYR A 152 -2.79 2.97 -8.63
C TYR A 152 -2.97 2.68 -10.12
N ILE A 153 -3.78 1.69 -10.42
CA ILE A 153 -4.20 1.35 -11.80
C ILE A 153 -5.72 1.43 -11.86
N SER A 154 -6.23 2.34 -12.70
CA SER A 154 -7.68 2.46 -12.90
C SER A 154 -8.25 1.27 -13.67
N ALA A 155 -9.51 0.94 -13.41
CA ALA A 155 -10.26 -0.11 -14.11
C ALA A 155 -10.22 0.07 -15.65
N ASP A 156 -10.27 1.31 -16.15
CA ASP A 156 -10.20 1.60 -17.60
C ASP A 156 -8.88 1.13 -18.23
N LYS A 157 -7.76 1.23 -17.49
CA LYS A 157 -6.46 0.70 -17.93
C LYS A 157 -6.34 -0.81 -17.78
N GLY A 158 -7.12 -1.39 -16.88
CA GLY A 158 -7.20 -2.83 -16.68
C GLY A 158 -8.08 -3.53 -17.72
N LYS A 159 -8.95 -2.79 -18.42
CA LYS A 159 -9.79 -3.34 -19.50
C LYS A 159 -8.93 -3.66 -20.73
N SER A 160 -9.02 -4.89 -21.22
CA SER A 160 -8.44 -5.35 -22.48
C SER A 160 -9.56 -5.81 -23.38
N ASP A 161 -9.39 -5.60 -24.70
CA ASP A 161 -10.40 -6.04 -25.69
C ASP A 161 -10.61 -7.57 -25.71
N ASP A 162 -9.65 -8.32 -25.14
CA ASP A 162 -9.69 -9.79 -25.06
C ASP A 162 -10.30 -10.32 -23.75
N MET A 163 -10.84 -9.43 -22.86
CA MET A 163 -11.41 -9.88 -21.59
C MET A 163 -12.69 -10.71 -21.81
N PRO A 164 -12.83 -11.85 -21.10
CA PRO A 164 -14.04 -12.65 -21.16
C PRO A 164 -15.27 -11.84 -20.69
N ILE A 165 -16.42 -12.12 -21.31
CA ILE A 165 -17.69 -11.50 -20.90
C ILE A 165 -17.99 -11.85 -19.44
N GLY A 166 -18.38 -10.84 -18.64
CA GLY A 166 -18.70 -11.00 -17.22
C GLY A 166 -17.51 -10.83 -16.28
N VAL A 167 -16.31 -10.59 -16.79
CA VAL A 167 -15.16 -10.12 -15.98
C VAL A 167 -15.22 -8.61 -15.88
N LEU A 168 -15.22 -8.09 -14.65
CA LEU A 168 -15.29 -6.67 -14.33
C LEU A 168 -13.91 -6.22 -13.84
N ALA A 169 -13.36 -5.21 -14.50
CA ALA A 169 -12.13 -4.58 -14.04
C ALA A 169 -12.40 -3.73 -12.78
N VAL A 170 -11.49 -3.80 -11.80
CA VAL A 170 -11.56 -3.06 -10.56
C VAL A 170 -10.36 -2.11 -10.50
N ASP A 171 -10.59 -0.90 -9.98
CA ASP A 171 -9.49 0.00 -9.67
C ASP A 171 -8.55 -0.63 -8.63
N ALA A 172 -7.34 -0.93 -9.02
CA ALA A 172 -6.38 -1.60 -8.14
C ALA A 172 -5.50 -0.57 -7.41
N ILE A 173 -5.60 -0.53 -6.09
CA ILE A 173 -4.78 0.29 -5.19
C ILE A 173 -3.72 -0.64 -4.60
N TYR A 174 -2.51 -0.60 -5.17
CA TYR A 174 -1.41 -1.47 -4.72
C TYR A 174 -0.62 -0.88 -3.55
N THR A 175 -0.72 0.43 -3.33
CA THR A 175 0.06 1.12 -2.31
C THR A 175 -0.27 0.61 -0.91
N PRO A 176 0.73 0.07 -0.16
CA PRO A 176 0.51 -0.40 1.22
C PRO A 176 0.45 0.75 2.23
N VAL A 177 0.80 1.96 1.82
CA VAL A 177 0.84 3.16 2.67
C VAL A 177 -0.36 4.05 2.34
N ASP A 178 -1.23 4.26 3.32
CA ASP A 178 -2.45 5.05 3.16
C ASP A 178 -2.17 6.54 3.29
N ARG A 179 -1.29 6.92 4.23
CA ARG A 179 -1.00 8.32 4.52
C ARG A 179 0.39 8.50 5.11
N VAL A 180 1.05 9.58 4.71
CA VAL A 180 2.30 10.04 5.30
C VAL A 180 2.20 11.52 5.61
N ASN A 181 2.36 11.89 6.89
CA ASN A 181 2.52 13.27 7.31
C ASN A 181 4.00 13.52 7.60
N MET A 182 4.47 14.72 7.30
CA MET A 182 5.81 15.15 7.64
C MET A 182 5.78 16.51 8.31
N THR A 183 6.62 16.67 9.32
CA THR A 183 6.84 17.94 10.01
C THR A 183 8.34 18.20 10.09
N VAL A 184 8.75 19.42 9.78
CA VAL A 184 10.14 19.85 9.90
C VAL A 184 10.19 21.00 10.90
N GLU A 185 10.99 20.84 11.93
CA GLU A 185 11.18 21.79 13.02
C GLU A 185 12.68 22.11 13.17
N ASN A 186 12.99 23.30 13.68
CA ASN A 186 14.37 23.61 14.03
C ASN A 186 14.79 22.84 15.28
N THR A 187 16.01 22.31 15.29
CA THR A 187 16.62 21.69 16.46
C THR A 187 17.97 22.31 16.78
N ARG A 188 18.39 22.17 18.03
CA ARG A 188 19.66 22.74 18.52
C ARG A 188 20.72 21.68 18.71
N VAL A 189 21.90 21.94 18.17
CA VAL A 189 23.10 21.14 18.44
C VAL A 189 24.21 22.03 18.99
N GLY A 190 24.51 21.87 20.26
CA GLY A 190 25.48 22.75 20.95
C GLY A 190 25.04 24.21 20.95
N GLN A 191 25.78 25.10 20.28
CA GLN A 191 25.49 26.53 20.15
C GLN A 191 24.68 26.86 18.88
N VAL A 192 24.59 25.93 17.93
CA VAL A 192 23.93 26.13 16.64
C VAL A 192 22.46 25.70 16.74
N THR A 193 21.55 26.55 16.26
CA THR A 193 20.09 26.35 16.38
C THR A 193 19.37 26.17 15.03
N ASP A 194 20.13 26.02 13.96
CA ASP A 194 19.61 26.00 12.57
C ASP A 194 19.55 24.62 11.97
N TYR A 195 19.71 23.56 12.74
CA TYR A 195 19.52 22.19 12.25
C TYR A 195 18.03 21.85 12.11
N ASP A 196 17.70 21.02 11.13
CA ASP A 196 16.36 20.49 10.96
C ASP A 196 16.17 19.22 11.81
N LYS A 197 14.96 19.09 12.34
CA LYS A 197 14.41 17.85 12.88
C LYS A 197 13.23 17.43 12.02
N LEU A 198 13.36 16.31 11.35
CA LEU A 198 12.28 15.72 10.53
C LEU A 198 11.49 14.72 11.37
N THR A 199 10.18 14.89 11.41
CA THR A 199 9.24 13.90 11.96
C THR A 199 8.38 13.36 10.82
N LEU A 200 8.32 12.03 10.69
CA LEU A 200 7.47 11.32 9.75
C LEU A 200 6.43 10.50 10.51
N ASP A 201 5.15 10.73 10.21
CA ASP A 201 4.04 9.91 10.67
C ASP A 201 3.55 9.07 9.48
N VAL A 202 3.71 7.76 9.56
CA VAL A 202 3.41 6.82 8.48
C VAL A 202 2.25 5.94 8.89
N TYR A 203 1.23 5.85 8.04
CA TYR A 203 0.05 5.02 8.23
C TYR A 203 -0.03 4.00 7.10
N THR A 204 -0.14 2.73 7.45
CA THR A 204 -0.23 1.61 6.50
C THR A 204 -1.55 0.87 6.64
N ASN A 205 -1.91 0.12 5.61
CA ASN A 205 -3.09 -0.75 5.63
C ASN A 205 -2.86 -2.08 6.39
N GLY A 206 -1.64 -2.30 6.95
CA GLY A 206 -1.26 -3.50 7.70
C GLY A 206 -0.59 -4.59 6.85
N THR A 207 -0.47 -4.42 5.54
CA THR A 207 0.25 -5.38 4.67
C THR A 207 1.76 -5.20 4.74
N LEU A 208 2.21 -4.03 5.19
CA LEU A 208 3.61 -3.66 5.36
C LEU A 208 3.76 -2.87 6.67
N ASP A 209 4.76 -3.22 7.49
CA ASP A 209 5.04 -2.48 8.73
C ASP A 209 5.57 -1.07 8.39
N PRO A 210 5.27 -0.02 9.19
CA PRO A 210 5.68 1.35 8.91
C PRO A 210 7.19 1.57 8.81
N ASP A 211 7.98 0.90 9.62
CA ASP A 211 9.45 0.94 9.59
C ASP A 211 10.01 0.29 8.34
N GLU A 212 9.41 -0.81 7.88
CA GLU A 212 9.76 -1.44 6.62
C GLU A 212 9.40 -0.53 5.44
N ALA A 213 8.24 0.14 5.48
CA ALA A 213 7.83 1.10 4.43
C ALA A 213 8.84 2.24 4.27
N VAL A 214 9.31 2.83 5.40
CA VAL A 214 10.33 3.88 5.39
C VAL A 214 11.65 3.35 4.85
N SER A 215 12.07 2.15 5.28
CA SER A 215 13.33 1.52 4.88
C SER A 215 13.34 1.19 3.38
N LEU A 216 12.25 0.63 2.86
CA LEU A 216 12.11 0.34 1.42
C LEU A 216 12.09 1.63 0.59
N ALA A 217 11.40 2.67 1.06
CA ALA A 217 11.39 3.96 0.38
C ALA A 217 12.78 4.59 0.31
N ALA A 218 13.55 4.51 1.40
CA ALA A 218 14.92 4.98 1.45
C ALA A 218 15.84 4.18 0.51
N LYS A 219 15.65 2.85 0.44
CA LYS A 219 16.38 1.98 -0.49
C LYS A 219 16.09 2.35 -1.95
N VAL A 220 14.83 2.52 -2.32
CA VAL A 220 14.44 2.95 -3.67
C VAL A 220 15.09 4.28 -4.03
N LEU A 221 15.08 5.26 -3.09
CA LEU A 221 15.73 6.55 -3.30
C LEU A 221 17.24 6.42 -3.49
N SER A 222 17.89 5.63 -2.64
CA SER A 222 19.33 5.39 -2.68
C SER A 222 19.76 4.74 -4.01
N GLU A 223 19.03 3.74 -4.50
CA GLU A 223 19.30 3.08 -5.78
C GLU A 223 19.19 4.06 -6.97
N HIS A 224 18.22 4.97 -6.95
CA HIS A 224 18.12 6.00 -7.98
C HIS A 224 19.22 7.04 -7.88
N LEU A 225 19.63 7.42 -6.65
CA LEU A 225 20.70 8.40 -6.43
C LEU A 225 22.09 7.80 -6.79
N SER A 226 22.28 6.50 -6.63
CA SER A 226 23.55 5.84 -6.99
C SER A 226 23.90 6.03 -8.46
N LEU A 227 22.90 6.08 -9.36
CA LEU A 227 23.11 6.38 -10.78
C LEU A 227 23.78 7.75 -11.02
N PHE A 228 23.49 8.73 -10.17
CA PHE A 228 24.10 10.05 -10.24
C PHE A 228 25.49 10.08 -9.63
N ILE A 229 25.72 9.29 -8.57
CA ILE A 229 27.05 9.13 -7.95
C ILE A 229 28.02 8.49 -8.96
N ASP A 230 27.53 7.55 -9.77
CA ASP A 230 28.30 6.84 -10.78
C ASP A 230 28.78 7.72 -11.96
N LEU A 231 28.28 8.96 -12.08
CA LEU A 231 28.75 9.90 -13.10
C LEU A 231 30.21 10.35 -12.90
N SER A 232 30.75 10.25 -11.68
CA SER A 232 32.10 10.72 -11.36
C SER A 232 32.84 9.75 -10.43
N GLU A 233 33.99 9.23 -10.90
CA GLU A 233 34.84 8.37 -10.08
C GLU A 233 35.36 9.09 -8.81
N ASN A 234 35.61 10.39 -8.89
CA ASN A 234 36.04 11.18 -7.72
C ASN A 234 34.94 11.32 -6.67
N ALA A 235 33.65 11.33 -7.08
CA ALA A 235 32.54 11.42 -6.14
C ALA A 235 32.33 10.12 -5.38
N LYS A 236 32.60 8.95 -6.00
CA LYS A 236 32.47 7.63 -5.37
C LYS A 236 33.39 7.43 -4.16
N THR A 237 34.56 8.07 -4.20
CA THR A 237 35.61 7.93 -3.16
C THR A 237 35.60 9.05 -2.13
N ALA A 238 34.75 10.07 -2.30
CA ALA A 238 34.67 11.19 -1.39
C ALA A 238 33.88 10.82 -0.13
N GLU A 239 34.49 11.00 1.04
CA GLU A 239 33.76 10.94 2.31
C GLU A 239 32.96 12.22 2.49
N VAL A 240 31.66 12.09 2.75
CA VAL A 240 30.71 13.19 2.83
C VAL A 240 30.19 13.39 4.25
N MET A 241 29.99 12.31 5.01
CA MET A 241 29.51 12.35 6.39
C MET A 241 30.67 12.14 7.37
N ILE A 242 30.63 12.83 8.51
CA ILE A 242 31.54 12.65 9.65
C ILE A 242 30.73 12.20 10.87
N GLU A 243 31.32 11.28 11.65
CA GLU A 243 30.79 10.82 12.95
C GLU A 243 30.65 11.96 13.99
#